data_390fb29692df62e854ece1125ed016b0
#
_entry.id   390fb29692df62e854ece1125ed016b0
#
_cell.length_a   1.000
_cell.length_b   1.000
_cell.length_c   1.000
_cell.angle_alpha   90.00
_cell.angle_beta   90.00
_cell.angle_gamma   90.00
#
_symmetry.space_group_name_H-M   'P 1'
#
loop_
_entity.id
_entity.type
_entity.pdbx_description
1 polymer ?
#
loop_
_entity_poly.entity_id
_entity_poly.type
_entity_poly.pdbx_seq_one_letter_code
_entity_poly.pdbx_strand_id
1 'polypeptide(L)'
;MTDRNAEPSAALEALSPVDGRYADKCRELRALFSEAALIRHRVRVEAEWFLFLAEDLRLPELGTLKRPVLDAAAALAARAAPGEAAAVKAEETQINHDVKAVEYYVRARLAAAGATPAELEFVHFACTSEDINNLAYALMLRAARELVLAPAIERIRAGLAARAHEYAALAMLSRTHGQAASPTTLGKELGNVARRLARADRKSVV
;
A
#
# COMPACT_ATOMS: atom_id res chain seq x y z
N MET A 1 -2.15 -17.31 19.82
CA MET A 1 -0.82 -17.71 20.29
C MET A 1 0.16 -16.88 19.50
N THR A 2 0.69 -15.84 20.07
CA THR A 2 1.72 -14.97 19.46
C THR A 2 3.05 -15.71 19.57
N ASP A 3 3.63 -16.01 18.42
CA ASP A 3 4.99 -16.57 18.34
C ASP A 3 5.97 -15.54 18.90
N ARG A 4 6.37 -15.73 20.16
CA ARG A 4 7.33 -14.89 20.88
C ARG A 4 8.78 -15.29 20.63
N ASN A 5 9.03 -16.15 19.64
CA ASN A 5 10.33 -16.69 19.32
C ASN A 5 10.95 -16.13 18.03
N ALA A 6 10.73 -14.84 17.71
CA ALA A 6 11.70 -14.16 16.87
C ALA A 6 12.94 -13.95 17.74
N GLU A 7 14.07 -14.56 17.38
CA GLU A 7 15.32 -14.44 18.11
C GLU A 7 15.65 -12.98 18.40
N PRO A 8 16.02 -12.61 19.64
CA PRO A 8 16.37 -11.22 19.98
C PRO A 8 17.47 -10.61 19.08
N SER A 9 18.28 -11.45 18.46
CA SER A 9 19.33 -11.05 17.52
C SER A 9 18.80 -10.44 16.24
N ALA A 10 17.75 -11.00 15.63
CA ALA A 10 17.23 -10.55 14.33
C ALA A 10 16.70 -9.10 14.38
N ALA A 11 16.10 -8.69 15.51
CA ALA A 11 15.62 -7.31 15.68
C ALA A 11 16.79 -6.32 15.89
N LEU A 12 17.90 -6.76 16.49
CA LEU A 12 19.09 -5.93 16.70
C LEU A 12 19.93 -5.79 15.42
N GLU A 13 19.85 -6.77 14.52
CA GLU A 13 20.55 -6.79 13.24
C GLU A 13 19.72 -6.25 12.07
N ALA A 14 18.49 -5.78 12.34
CA ALA A 14 17.61 -5.22 11.30
C ALA A 14 18.23 -3.95 10.69
N LEU A 15 18.18 -3.85 9.35
CA LEU A 15 18.72 -2.72 8.60
C LEU A 15 18.00 -1.40 8.88
N SER A 16 16.76 -1.47 9.33
CA SER A 16 15.92 -0.32 9.61
C SER A 16 15.27 -0.42 10.99
N PRO A 17 15.17 0.69 11.75
CA PRO A 17 14.40 0.72 12.99
C PRO A 17 12.94 0.29 12.82
N VAL A 18 12.35 0.46 11.61
CA VAL A 18 10.98 0.06 11.29
C VAL A 18 10.83 -1.46 11.33
N ASP A 19 11.84 -2.21 10.89
CA ASP A 19 11.85 -3.68 10.92
C ASP A 19 12.46 -4.26 12.21
N GLY A 20 13.15 -3.44 12.98
CA GLY A 20 13.76 -3.78 14.26
C GLY A 20 12.95 -3.24 15.44
N ARG A 21 13.48 -2.21 16.09
CA ARG A 21 12.96 -1.59 17.32
C ARG A 21 11.48 -1.21 17.26
N TYR A 22 11.00 -0.75 16.12
CA TYR A 22 9.63 -0.27 15.92
C TYR A 22 8.74 -1.25 15.13
N ALA A 23 9.19 -2.47 14.87
CA ALA A 23 8.48 -3.45 14.07
C ALA A 23 7.04 -3.70 14.55
N ASP A 24 6.83 -3.80 15.87
CA ASP A 24 5.50 -3.98 16.44
C ASP A 24 4.59 -2.75 16.28
N LYS A 25 5.17 -1.55 16.33
CA LYS A 25 4.42 -0.29 16.17
C LYS A 25 4.05 -0.03 14.71
N CYS A 26 4.79 -0.60 13.78
CA CYS A 26 4.57 -0.49 12.33
C CYS A 26 3.88 -1.73 11.73
N ARG A 27 3.38 -2.63 12.56
CA ARG A 27 2.81 -3.92 12.13
C ARG A 27 1.70 -3.76 11.07
N GLU A 28 0.83 -2.77 11.24
CA GLU A 28 -0.27 -2.50 10.30
C GLU A 28 0.22 -2.16 8.88
N LEU A 29 1.41 -1.57 8.76
CA LEU A 29 2.00 -1.20 7.48
C LEU A 29 2.63 -2.39 6.73
N ARG A 30 2.94 -3.50 7.40
CA ARG A 30 3.55 -4.68 6.76
C ARG A 30 2.66 -5.28 5.66
N ALA A 31 1.36 -5.36 5.91
CA ALA A 31 0.41 -5.86 4.92
C ALA A 31 0.26 -4.95 3.71
N LEU A 32 0.74 -3.71 3.80
CA LEU A 32 0.57 -2.65 2.80
C LEU A 32 1.87 -2.34 2.04
N PHE A 33 3.05 -2.50 2.69
CA PHE A 33 4.35 -2.07 2.13
C PHE A 33 5.41 -3.17 2.05
N SER A 34 5.10 -4.40 2.46
CA SER A 34 6.04 -5.51 2.29
C SER A 34 6.20 -5.86 0.82
N GLU A 35 7.28 -6.59 0.49
CA GLU A 35 7.47 -7.16 -0.85
C GLU A 35 6.28 -8.05 -1.27
N ALA A 36 5.74 -8.83 -0.34
CA ALA A 36 4.53 -9.62 -0.59
C ALA A 36 3.32 -8.73 -0.94
N ALA A 37 3.21 -7.53 -0.36
CA ALA A 37 2.17 -6.57 -0.73
C ALA A 37 2.40 -6.02 -2.15
N LEU A 38 3.63 -5.68 -2.51
CA LEU A 38 3.98 -5.21 -3.86
C LEU A 38 3.65 -6.28 -4.91
N ILE A 39 4.04 -7.54 -4.67
CA ILE A 39 3.73 -8.65 -5.58
C ILE A 39 2.21 -8.78 -5.76
N ARG A 40 1.44 -8.76 -4.69
CA ARG A 40 -0.04 -8.82 -4.77
C ARG A 40 -0.64 -7.70 -5.60
N HIS A 41 -0.14 -6.47 -5.43
CA HIS A 41 -0.64 -5.34 -6.19
C HIS A 41 -0.23 -5.41 -7.67
N ARG A 42 0.96 -5.93 -7.98
CA ARG A 42 1.36 -6.20 -9.36
C ARG A 42 0.47 -7.27 -10.02
N VAL A 43 0.21 -8.39 -9.35
CA VAL A 43 -0.73 -9.43 -9.83
C VAL A 43 -2.11 -8.83 -10.06
N ARG A 44 -2.61 -8.03 -9.13
CA ARG A 44 -3.88 -7.34 -9.26
C ARG A 44 -3.91 -6.44 -10.49
N VAL A 45 -2.90 -5.61 -10.70
CA VAL A 45 -2.83 -4.67 -11.83
C VAL A 45 -2.83 -5.43 -13.16
N GLU A 46 -2.01 -6.49 -13.28
CA GLU A 46 -1.99 -7.34 -14.48
C GLU A 46 -3.35 -7.98 -14.76
N ALA A 47 -4.00 -8.50 -13.74
CA ALA A 47 -5.31 -9.14 -13.89
C ALA A 47 -6.42 -8.12 -14.23
N GLU A 48 -6.43 -6.95 -13.57
CA GLU A 48 -7.38 -5.86 -13.89
C GLU A 48 -7.14 -5.32 -15.31
N TRP A 49 -5.89 -5.21 -15.74
CA TRP A 49 -5.56 -4.81 -17.10
C TRP A 49 -6.06 -5.82 -18.14
N PHE A 50 -5.84 -7.11 -17.91
CA PHE A 50 -6.36 -8.17 -18.80
C PHE A 50 -7.88 -8.14 -18.90
N LEU A 51 -8.59 -7.97 -17.78
CA LEU A 51 -10.04 -7.83 -17.76
C LEU A 51 -10.51 -6.57 -18.52
N PHE A 52 -9.83 -5.45 -18.33
CA PHE A 52 -10.15 -4.20 -19.03
C PHE A 52 -10.01 -4.35 -20.55
N LEU A 53 -8.97 -5.04 -21.03
CA LEU A 53 -8.81 -5.33 -22.45
C LEU A 53 -9.95 -6.19 -23.00
N ALA A 54 -10.42 -7.16 -22.19
CA ALA A 54 -11.46 -8.09 -22.60
C ALA A 54 -12.88 -7.52 -22.51
N GLU A 55 -13.22 -6.85 -21.41
CA GLU A 55 -14.60 -6.48 -21.08
C GLU A 55 -14.93 -5.03 -21.41
N ASP A 56 -13.98 -4.10 -21.21
CA ASP A 56 -14.18 -2.66 -21.46
C ASP A 56 -13.76 -2.28 -22.88
N LEU A 57 -12.52 -2.55 -23.28
CA LEU A 57 -12.04 -2.29 -24.65
C LEU A 57 -12.59 -3.31 -25.65
N ARG A 58 -12.95 -4.49 -25.20
CA ARG A 58 -13.56 -5.56 -26.01
C ARG A 58 -12.72 -5.88 -27.25
N LEU A 59 -11.42 -6.11 -27.02
CA LEU A 59 -10.54 -6.48 -28.10
C LEU A 59 -11.06 -7.74 -28.81
N PRO A 60 -11.18 -7.74 -30.16
CA PRO A 60 -11.73 -8.88 -30.90
C PRO A 60 -11.01 -10.20 -30.60
N GLU A 61 -9.70 -10.15 -30.35
CA GLU A 61 -8.83 -11.29 -30.06
C GLU A 61 -9.18 -11.96 -28.72
N LEU A 62 -9.81 -11.22 -27.80
CA LEU A 62 -10.30 -11.71 -26.51
C LEU A 62 -11.81 -12.02 -26.49
N GLY A 63 -12.49 -11.82 -27.61
CA GLY A 63 -13.94 -12.00 -27.72
C GLY A 63 -14.42 -13.45 -27.50
N THR A 64 -13.53 -14.42 -27.50
CA THR A 64 -13.82 -15.85 -27.30
C THR A 64 -13.46 -16.36 -25.90
N LEU A 65 -13.04 -15.48 -25.00
CA LEU A 65 -12.69 -15.86 -23.63
C LEU A 65 -13.84 -16.59 -22.94
N LYS A 66 -13.51 -17.74 -22.39
CA LYS A 66 -14.47 -18.57 -21.65
C LYS A 66 -14.67 -18.00 -20.23
N ARG A 67 -15.86 -18.19 -19.70
CA ARG A 67 -16.24 -17.72 -18.36
C ARG A 67 -15.22 -18.12 -17.26
N PRO A 68 -14.70 -19.37 -17.20
CA PRO A 68 -13.69 -19.73 -16.20
C PRO A 68 -12.43 -18.89 -16.25
N VAL A 69 -12.00 -18.41 -17.43
CA VAL A 69 -10.80 -17.56 -17.59
C VAL A 69 -11.08 -16.16 -17.01
N LEU A 70 -12.22 -15.58 -17.31
CA LEU A 70 -12.64 -14.29 -16.74
C LEU A 70 -12.79 -14.39 -15.22
N ASP A 71 -13.39 -15.46 -14.70
CA ASP A 71 -13.53 -15.68 -13.26
C ASP A 71 -12.17 -15.85 -12.58
N ALA A 72 -11.20 -16.51 -13.23
CA ALA A 72 -9.84 -16.63 -12.72
C ALA A 72 -9.11 -15.28 -12.68
N ALA A 73 -9.24 -14.47 -13.73
CA ALA A 73 -8.67 -13.12 -13.76
C ALA A 73 -9.32 -12.23 -12.68
N ALA A 74 -10.65 -12.26 -12.54
CA ALA A 74 -11.36 -11.54 -11.50
C ALA A 74 -10.93 -11.98 -10.09
N ALA A 75 -10.69 -13.27 -9.87
CA ALA A 75 -10.20 -13.79 -8.60
C ALA A 75 -8.79 -13.27 -8.27
N LEU A 76 -7.89 -13.23 -9.26
CA LEU A 76 -6.54 -12.64 -9.11
C LEU A 76 -6.59 -11.14 -8.81
N ALA A 77 -7.50 -10.42 -9.45
CA ALA A 77 -7.70 -8.99 -9.23
C ALA A 77 -8.26 -8.68 -7.83
N ALA A 78 -9.21 -9.49 -7.36
CA ALA A 78 -9.93 -9.22 -6.12
C ALA A 78 -9.16 -9.63 -4.86
N ARG A 79 -8.42 -10.73 -4.88
CA ARG A 79 -7.86 -11.33 -3.67
C ARG A 79 -6.57 -12.09 -3.92
N ALA A 80 -5.55 -11.81 -3.12
CA ALA A 80 -4.34 -12.60 -3.09
C ALA A 80 -4.61 -14.07 -2.71
N ALA A 81 -4.08 -14.99 -3.50
CA ALA A 81 -4.13 -16.41 -3.17
C ALA A 81 -3.10 -16.76 -2.07
N PRO A 82 -3.39 -17.72 -1.17
CA PRO A 82 -2.37 -18.23 -0.27
C PRO A 82 -1.15 -18.70 -1.04
N GLY A 83 0.05 -18.27 -0.60
CA GLY A 83 1.30 -18.65 -1.25
C GLY A 83 1.64 -17.92 -2.56
N GLU A 84 0.80 -16.98 -3.02
CA GLU A 84 1.00 -16.22 -4.26
C GLU A 84 2.38 -15.55 -4.32
N ALA A 85 2.73 -14.78 -3.31
CA ALA A 85 4.02 -14.09 -3.28
C ALA A 85 5.21 -15.06 -3.30
N ALA A 86 5.11 -16.19 -2.62
CA ALA A 86 6.15 -17.21 -2.63
C ALA A 86 6.27 -17.88 -4.00
N ALA A 87 5.16 -18.14 -4.69
CA ALA A 87 5.17 -18.71 -6.04
C ALA A 87 5.83 -17.74 -7.05
N VAL A 88 5.49 -16.45 -7.00
CA VAL A 88 6.11 -15.42 -7.83
C VAL A 88 7.60 -15.29 -7.52
N LYS A 89 8.02 -15.33 -6.26
CA LYS A 89 9.45 -15.28 -5.87
C LYS A 89 10.22 -16.51 -6.35
N ALA A 90 9.61 -17.69 -6.35
CA ALA A 90 10.24 -18.89 -6.89
C ALA A 90 10.50 -18.76 -8.41
N GLU A 91 9.55 -18.20 -9.15
CA GLU A 91 9.71 -17.90 -10.57
C GLU A 91 10.80 -16.83 -10.82
N GLU A 92 10.75 -15.72 -10.06
CA GLU A 92 11.73 -14.64 -10.13
C GLU A 92 13.16 -15.15 -9.94
N THR A 93 13.39 -16.08 -9.01
CA THR A 93 14.71 -16.65 -8.74
C THR A 93 15.30 -17.34 -9.97
N GLN A 94 14.46 -17.89 -10.84
CA GLN A 94 14.92 -18.58 -12.06
C GLN A 94 15.19 -17.65 -13.23
N ILE A 95 14.36 -16.61 -13.39
CA ILE A 95 14.44 -15.70 -14.55
C ILE A 95 15.15 -14.39 -14.24
N ASN A 96 15.39 -14.10 -12.96
CA ASN A 96 16.04 -12.86 -12.48
C ASN A 96 15.35 -11.58 -12.96
N HIS A 97 14.00 -11.59 -12.99
CA HIS A 97 13.19 -10.43 -13.38
C HIS A 97 11.84 -10.44 -12.65
N ASP A 98 11.63 -9.48 -11.76
CA ASP A 98 10.52 -9.43 -10.82
C ASP A 98 9.12 -9.26 -11.47
N VAL A 99 8.95 -8.27 -12.36
CA VAL A 99 7.65 -8.06 -13.03
C VAL A 99 7.34 -9.16 -14.03
N LYS A 100 8.37 -9.70 -14.72
CA LYS A 100 8.19 -10.83 -15.64
C LYS A 100 7.74 -12.10 -14.90
N ALA A 101 8.20 -12.30 -13.68
CA ALA A 101 7.74 -13.40 -12.83
C ALA A 101 6.25 -13.26 -12.48
N VAL A 102 5.77 -12.04 -12.24
CA VAL A 102 4.34 -11.75 -12.04
C VAL A 102 3.55 -12.08 -13.30
N GLU A 103 4.00 -11.65 -14.47
CA GLU A 103 3.36 -11.97 -15.75
C GLU A 103 3.25 -13.49 -15.93
N TYR A 104 4.33 -14.24 -15.73
CA TYR A 104 4.32 -15.70 -15.86
C TYR A 104 3.37 -16.36 -14.87
N TYR A 105 3.34 -15.88 -13.63
CA TYR A 105 2.37 -16.37 -12.65
C TYR A 105 0.92 -16.15 -13.10
N VAL A 106 0.57 -14.96 -13.58
CA VAL A 106 -0.79 -14.65 -14.09
C VAL A 106 -1.11 -15.53 -15.30
N ARG A 107 -0.20 -15.63 -16.28
CA ARG A 107 -0.35 -16.51 -17.46
C ARG A 107 -0.61 -17.96 -17.07
N ALA A 108 0.14 -18.50 -16.11
CA ALA A 108 -0.05 -19.88 -15.64
C ALA A 108 -1.42 -20.10 -14.99
N ARG A 109 -1.92 -19.11 -14.22
CA ARG A 109 -3.25 -19.17 -13.60
C ARG A 109 -4.37 -19.12 -14.63
N LEU A 110 -4.26 -18.25 -15.63
CA LEU A 110 -5.25 -18.15 -16.72
C LEU A 110 -5.20 -19.39 -17.64
N ALA A 111 -4.01 -19.92 -17.93
CA ALA A 111 -3.86 -21.18 -18.69
C ALA A 111 -4.54 -22.36 -17.97
N ALA A 112 -4.36 -22.47 -16.65
CA ALA A 112 -5.04 -23.48 -15.84
C ALA A 112 -6.58 -23.36 -15.87
N ALA A 113 -7.09 -22.15 -16.10
CA ALA A 113 -8.52 -21.90 -16.29
C ALA A 113 -9.00 -22.13 -17.74
N GLY A 114 -8.09 -22.48 -18.66
CA GLY A 114 -8.38 -22.83 -20.03
C GLY A 114 -8.21 -21.72 -21.07
N ALA A 115 -7.43 -20.68 -20.74
CA ALA A 115 -7.02 -19.68 -21.72
C ALA A 115 -6.10 -20.30 -22.79
N THR A 116 -6.29 -19.92 -24.03
CA THR A 116 -5.46 -20.34 -25.16
C THR A 116 -4.12 -19.61 -25.19
N PRO A 117 -3.09 -20.16 -25.85
CA PRO A 117 -1.82 -19.44 -25.99
C PRO A 117 -1.95 -18.04 -26.60
N ALA A 118 -2.86 -17.85 -27.57
CA ALA A 118 -3.13 -16.55 -28.19
C ALA A 118 -3.74 -15.54 -27.20
N GLU A 119 -4.68 -15.97 -26.36
CA GLU A 119 -5.30 -15.14 -25.33
C GLU A 119 -4.28 -14.75 -24.25
N LEU A 120 -3.35 -15.65 -23.91
CA LEU A 120 -2.29 -15.39 -22.91
C LEU A 120 -1.30 -14.31 -23.36
N GLU A 121 -1.15 -14.04 -24.66
CA GLU A 121 -0.30 -12.93 -25.14
C GLU A 121 -0.83 -11.55 -24.77
N PHE A 122 -2.08 -11.46 -24.31
CA PHE A 122 -2.67 -10.22 -23.83
C PHE A 122 -2.42 -9.93 -22.33
N VAL A 123 -1.80 -10.86 -21.60
CA VAL A 123 -1.24 -10.56 -20.29
C VAL A 123 -0.05 -9.64 -20.49
N HIS A 124 0.02 -8.53 -19.78
CA HIS A 124 1.05 -7.48 -19.93
C HIS A 124 1.03 -6.77 -21.31
N PHE A 125 -0.02 -6.94 -22.09
CA PHE A 125 -0.10 -6.36 -23.44
C PHE A 125 0.02 -4.84 -23.43
N ALA A 126 0.89 -4.29 -24.27
CA ALA A 126 1.18 -2.87 -24.42
C ALA A 126 1.66 -2.16 -23.14
N CYS A 127 2.09 -2.90 -22.10
CA CYS A 127 2.67 -2.37 -20.89
C CYS A 127 4.18 -2.54 -20.83
N THR A 128 4.83 -1.73 -20.01
CA THR A 128 6.17 -1.98 -19.51
C THR A 128 6.12 -2.31 -18.03
N SER A 129 7.23 -2.81 -17.48
CA SER A 129 7.32 -3.09 -16.04
C SER A 129 6.96 -1.88 -15.17
N GLU A 130 7.30 -0.66 -15.65
CA GLU A 130 7.06 0.56 -14.88
C GLU A 130 5.58 0.97 -14.87
N ASP A 131 4.81 0.65 -15.89
CA ASP A 131 3.36 0.86 -15.88
C ASP A 131 2.71 0.05 -14.75
N ILE A 132 3.10 -1.21 -14.61
CA ILE A 132 2.62 -2.09 -13.53
C ILE A 132 3.11 -1.61 -12.17
N ASN A 133 4.39 -1.24 -12.04
CA ASN A 133 4.97 -0.75 -10.80
C ASN A 133 4.28 0.52 -10.30
N ASN A 134 4.09 1.52 -11.16
CA ASN A 134 3.50 2.79 -10.77
C ASN A 134 2.07 2.62 -10.26
N LEU A 135 1.25 1.80 -10.93
CA LEU A 135 -0.11 1.51 -10.47
C LEU A 135 -0.11 0.71 -9.16
N ALA A 136 0.78 -0.29 -9.02
CA ALA A 136 0.92 -1.05 -7.79
C ALA A 136 1.30 -0.14 -6.61
N TYR A 137 2.31 0.72 -6.76
CA TYR A 137 2.71 1.69 -5.73
C TYR A 137 1.59 2.69 -5.40
N ALA A 138 0.87 3.19 -6.40
CA ALA A 138 -0.26 4.08 -6.17
C ALA A 138 -1.36 3.42 -5.33
N LEU A 139 -1.67 2.14 -5.60
CA LEU A 139 -2.64 1.36 -4.81
C LEU A 139 -2.16 1.13 -3.39
N MET A 140 -0.86 0.78 -3.20
CA MET A 140 -0.25 0.60 -1.89
C MET A 140 -0.29 1.89 -1.06
N LEU A 141 0.11 3.03 -1.66
CA LEU A 141 0.10 4.34 -1.00
C LEU A 141 -1.32 4.78 -0.64
N ARG A 142 -2.27 4.58 -1.55
CA ARG A 142 -3.68 4.87 -1.26
C ARG A 142 -4.20 4.06 -0.08
N ALA A 143 -3.98 2.75 -0.09
CA ALA A 143 -4.42 1.90 1.01
C ALA A 143 -3.75 2.25 2.34
N ALA A 144 -2.44 2.52 2.34
CA ALA A 144 -1.73 2.92 3.55
C ALA A 144 -2.22 4.27 4.09
N ARG A 145 -2.47 5.24 3.20
CA ARG A 145 -3.04 6.54 3.58
C ARG A 145 -4.42 6.37 4.21
N GLU A 146 -5.31 5.65 3.55
CA GLU A 146 -6.71 5.53 3.96
C GLU A 146 -6.89 4.67 5.22
N LEU A 147 -6.17 3.56 5.33
CA LEU A 147 -6.38 2.58 6.39
C LEU A 147 -5.54 2.83 7.65
N VAL A 148 -4.37 3.46 7.52
CA VAL A 148 -3.41 3.59 8.64
C VAL A 148 -3.01 5.03 8.90
N LEU A 149 -2.49 5.74 7.90
CA LEU A 149 -1.83 7.02 8.13
C LEU A 149 -2.83 8.14 8.45
N ALA A 150 -3.88 8.30 7.66
CA ALA A 150 -4.90 9.34 7.91
C ALA A 150 -5.64 9.11 9.23
N PRO A 151 -6.09 7.89 9.59
CA PRO A 151 -6.65 7.63 10.92
C PRO A 151 -5.68 7.90 12.07
N ALA A 152 -4.39 7.60 11.91
CA ALA A 152 -3.38 7.88 12.94
C ALA A 152 -3.16 9.39 13.14
N ILE A 153 -3.05 10.15 12.05
CA ILE A 153 -2.91 11.61 12.07
C ILE A 153 -4.17 12.24 12.70
N GLU A 154 -5.35 11.76 12.34
CA GLU A 154 -6.60 12.27 12.90
C GLU A 154 -6.71 12.02 14.41
N ARG A 155 -6.28 10.87 14.92
CA ARG A 155 -6.21 10.63 16.37
C ARG A 155 -5.31 11.65 17.08
N ILE A 156 -4.15 11.96 16.49
CA ILE A 156 -3.23 12.98 17.02
C ILE A 156 -3.88 14.36 16.98
N ARG A 157 -4.49 14.73 15.85
CA ARG A 157 -5.18 16.02 15.68
C ARG A 157 -6.32 16.20 16.69
N ALA A 158 -7.15 15.17 16.86
CA ALA A 158 -8.25 15.20 17.82
C ALA A 158 -7.76 15.32 19.26
N GLY A 159 -6.71 14.57 19.62
CA GLY A 159 -6.06 14.68 20.93
C GLY A 159 -5.51 16.09 21.22
N LEU A 160 -4.83 16.68 20.22
CA LEU A 160 -4.34 18.06 20.33
C LEU A 160 -5.48 19.08 20.43
N ALA A 161 -6.56 18.91 19.68
CA ALA A 161 -7.73 19.79 19.75
C ALA A 161 -8.43 19.72 21.12
N ALA A 162 -8.60 18.51 21.67
CA ALA A 162 -9.15 18.34 23.00
C ALA A 162 -8.30 19.05 24.08
N ARG A 163 -6.99 18.88 24.04
CA ARG A 163 -6.07 19.57 24.94
C ARG A 163 -6.04 21.08 24.71
N ALA A 164 -6.20 21.54 23.47
CA ALA A 164 -6.32 22.97 23.17
C ALA A 164 -7.53 23.61 23.86
N HIS A 165 -8.67 22.93 23.90
CA HIS A 165 -9.85 23.37 24.64
C HIS A 165 -9.64 23.30 26.15
N GLU A 166 -9.10 22.21 26.66
CA GLU A 166 -8.82 22.02 28.09
C GLU A 166 -7.92 23.15 28.65
N TYR A 167 -6.89 23.52 27.90
CA TYR A 167 -5.90 24.51 28.33
C TYR A 167 -6.09 25.90 27.69
N ALA A 168 -7.28 26.21 27.21
CA ALA A 168 -7.56 27.47 26.52
C ALA A 168 -7.27 28.72 27.37
N ALA A 169 -7.51 28.63 28.69
CA ALA A 169 -7.28 29.72 29.64
C ALA A 169 -5.91 29.66 30.36
N LEU A 170 -5.12 28.60 30.11
CA LEU A 170 -3.83 28.45 30.78
C LEU A 170 -2.80 29.38 30.17
N ALA A 171 -2.51 30.48 30.84
CA ALA A 171 -1.56 31.50 30.40
C ALA A 171 -0.12 30.95 30.37
N MET A 172 0.60 31.28 29.31
CA MET A 172 2.02 30.99 29.17
C MET A 172 2.76 32.10 28.43
N LEU A 173 4.07 32.15 28.61
CA LEU A 173 4.93 33.08 27.91
C LEU A 173 5.40 32.47 26.59
N SER A 174 5.13 33.11 25.47
CA SER A 174 5.78 32.75 24.20
C SER A 174 7.23 33.14 24.22
N ARG A 175 8.01 32.50 23.38
CA ARG A 175 9.44 32.74 23.20
C ARG A 175 9.78 32.88 21.72
N THR A 176 10.73 33.77 21.42
CA THR A 176 11.35 33.90 20.10
C THR A 176 12.83 34.11 20.27
N HIS A 177 13.67 33.39 19.54
CA HIS A 177 15.13 33.41 19.68
C HIS A 177 15.62 33.21 21.13
N GLY A 178 14.90 32.39 21.93
CA GLY A 178 15.22 32.23 23.36
C GLY A 178 14.77 33.38 24.27
N GLN A 179 14.27 34.47 23.76
CA GLN A 179 13.80 35.65 24.48
C GLN A 179 12.29 35.59 24.76
N ALA A 180 11.89 36.25 25.83
CA ALA A 180 10.46 36.44 26.16
C ALA A 180 9.77 37.23 25.05
N ALA A 181 8.60 36.75 24.65
CA ALA A 181 7.72 37.36 23.64
C ALA A 181 6.34 37.60 24.21
N SER A 182 5.34 37.83 23.37
CA SER A 182 3.97 38.12 23.78
C SER A 182 3.37 37.01 24.65
N PRO A 183 2.57 37.36 25.67
CA PRO A 183 1.78 36.36 26.39
C PRO A 183 0.83 35.58 25.45
N THR A 184 0.69 34.29 25.71
CA THR A 184 -0.18 33.38 24.97
C THR A 184 -0.87 32.41 25.92
N THR A 185 -1.53 31.39 25.40
CA THR A 185 -2.04 30.28 26.20
C THR A 185 -1.53 28.95 25.63
N LEU A 186 -1.40 27.94 26.48
CA LEU A 186 -1.01 26.60 26.06
C LEU A 186 -2.06 26.04 25.05
N GLY A 187 -3.35 26.33 25.31
CA GLY A 187 -4.41 25.91 24.39
C GLY A 187 -4.26 26.47 22.98
N LYS A 188 -3.89 27.76 22.85
CA LYS A 188 -3.62 28.38 21.54
C LYS A 188 -2.45 27.72 20.81
N GLU A 189 -1.37 27.39 21.51
CA GLU A 189 -0.21 26.74 20.91
C GLU A 189 -0.54 25.32 20.41
N LEU A 190 -1.26 24.52 21.19
CA LEU A 190 -1.75 23.19 20.78
C LEU A 190 -2.75 23.29 19.61
N GLY A 191 -3.67 24.26 19.66
CA GLY A 191 -4.64 24.54 18.60
C GLY A 191 -3.99 24.92 17.28
N ASN A 192 -2.86 25.65 17.32
CA ASN A 192 -2.07 25.97 16.13
C ASN A 192 -1.53 24.71 15.45
N VAL A 193 -0.99 23.75 16.21
CA VAL A 193 -0.48 22.47 15.66
C VAL A 193 -1.65 21.65 15.07
N ALA A 194 -2.77 21.51 15.79
CA ALA A 194 -3.97 20.83 15.32
C ALA A 194 -4.48 21.42 13.99
N ARG A 195 -4.51 22.76 13.89
CA ARG A 195 -4.93 23.46 12.67
C ARG A 195 -3.98 23.24 11.50
N ARG A 196 -2.67 23.20 11.76
CA ARG A 196 -1.66 22.92 10.71
C ARG A 196 -1.81 21.52 10.17
N LEU A 197 -2.02 20.50 11.03
CA LEU A 197 -2.29 19.12 10.61
C LEU A 197 -3.55 19.04 9.72
N ALA A 198 -4.65 19.67 10.13
CA ALA A 198 -5.89 19.72 9.34
C ALA A 198 -5.73 20.41 7.97
N ARG A 199 -4.81 21.38 7.86
CA ARG A 199 -4.51 22.04 6.57
C ARG A 199 -3.62 21.18 5.67
N ALA A 200 -2.68 20.47 6.25
CA ALA A 200 -1.79 19.57 5.50
C ALA A 200 -2.59 18.41 4.89
N ASP A 201 -3.52 17.82 5.66
CA ASP A 201 -4.38 16.74 5.18
C ASP A 201 -5.23 17.16 3.98
N ARG A 202 -5.82 18.37 3.99
CA ARG A 202 -6.60 18.88 2.86
C ARG A 202 -5.81 19.07 1.56
N LYS A 203 -4.49 19.29 1.63
CA LYS A 203 -3.63 19.43 0.46
C LYS A 203 -3.24 18.10 -0.18
N SER A 204 -3.40 16.99 0.53
CA SER A 204 -3.09 15.64 0.04
C SER A 204 -4.26 14.96 -0.70
N VAL A 205 -5.35 15.68 -0.95
CA VAL A 205 -6.58 15.19 -1.59
C VAL A 205 -6.74 15.74 -3.02
N VAL A 206 -5.64 16.20 -3.64
CA VAL A 206 -5.66 16.62 -5.05
C VAL A 206 -5.08 15.54 -5.91
#